data_b19a48b94901d02330e9bf72f73a2284
#
_entry.id   b19a48b94901d02330e9bf72f73a2284
#
_cell.length_a   1.000
_cell.length_b   1.000
_cell.length_c   1.000
_cell.angle_alpha   90.00
_cell.angle_beta   90.00
_cell.angle_gamma   90.00
#
_symmetry.space_group_name_H-M   'P 1'
#
loop_
_entity.id
_entity.type
_entity.pdbx_description
1 polymer ?
#
loop_
_entity_poly.entity_id
_entity_poly.type
_entity_poly.pdbx_seq_one_letter_code
_entity_poly.pdbx_strand_id
1 'polypeptide(L)'
;MCTVLVIDDEQTIVSLLQLALTQFGYNVETAADGREGIQKFDKKFIDIVITDICMPDIDGKEVARHVRNSSRKTTPVVAISGTPWLLEGSDFDKVLTKPFPLKALYDTIEHLASKPHKLIGNRFFAI
;
A
#
# COMPACT_ATOMS: atom_id res chain seq x y z
N MET A 1 -5.78 -10.33 10.66
CA MET A 1 -5.52 -10.42 9.21
C MET A 1 -5.06 -9.07 8.67
N CYS A 2 -4.05 -9.07 7.86
CA CYS A 2 -3.52 -7.84 7.29
C CYS A 2 -4.46 -7.32 6.20
N THR A 3 -4.84 -6.06 6.31
CA THR A 3 -5.70 -5.39 5.33
C THR A 3 -4.89 -4.41 4.50
N VAL A 4 -4.89 -4.61 3.20
CA VAL A 4 -4.17 -3.81 2.22
C VAL A 4 -5.17 -2.94 1.48
N LEU A 5 -4.89 -1.63 1.42
CA LEU A 5 -5.67 -0.70 0.60
C LEU A 5 -4.91 -0.43 -0.69
N VAL A 6 -5.50 -0.78 -1.82
CA VAL A 6 -4.93 -0.58 -3.15
C VAL A 6 -5.63 0.59 -3.83
N ILE A 7 -4.87 1.61 -4.20
CA ILE A 7 -5.40 2.82 -4.82
C ILE A 7 -4.78 2.99 -6.21
N ASP A 8 -5.59 2.94 -7.25
CA ASP A 8 -5.12 3.11 -8.62
C ASP A 8 -6.33 3.46 -9.50
N ASP A 9 -6.15 4.38 -10.43
CA ASP A 9 -7.22 4.78 -11.34
C ASP A 9 -7.34 3.84 -12.55
N GLU A 10 -6.41 2.89 -12.71
CA GLU A 10 -6.51 1.86 -13.74
C GLU A 10 -7.18 0.63 -13.18
N GLN A 11 -8.45 0.42 -13.55
CA GLN A 11 -9.23 -0.69 -13.01
C GLN A 11 -8.59 -2.05 -13.27
N THR A 12 -7.91 -2.22 -14.40
CA THR A 12 -7.22 -3.47 -14.73
C THR A 12 -6.15 -3.79 -13.70
N ILE A 13 -5.39 -2.79 -13.29
CA ILE A 13 -4.33 -2.95 -12.28
C ILE A 13 -4.94 -3.26 -10.92
N VAL A 14 -5.99 -2.54 -10.54
CA VAL A 14 -6.68 -2.77 -9.27
C VAL A 14 -7.17 -4.22 -9.20
N SER A 15 -7.81 -4.70 -10.27
CA SER A 15 -8.34 -6.07 -10.30
C SER A 15 -7.24 -7.11 -10.20
N LEU A 16 -6.13 -6.90 -10.89
CA LEU A 16 -4.99 -7.81 -10.86
C LEU A 16 -4.39 -7.88 -9.46
N LEU A 17 -4.15 -6.72 -8.85
CA LEU A 17 -3.55 -6.68 -7.52
C LEU A 17 -4.50 -7.26 -6.47
N GLN A 18 -5.80 -6.98 -6.59
CA GLN A 18 -6.78 -7.54 -5.66
C GLN A 18 -6.76 -9.06 -5.71
N LEU A 19 -6.76 -9.63 -6.91
CA LEU A 19 -6.71 -11.08 -7.07
C LEU A 19 -5.44 -11.67 -6.47
N ALA A 20 -4.29 -11.10 -6.83
CA ALA A 20 -3.00 -11.62 -6.38
C ALA A 20 -2.86 -11.53 -4.86
N LEU A 21 -3.21 -10.37 -4.28
CA LEU A 21 -3.05 -10.16 -2.85
C LEU A 21 -4.02 -11.01 -2.04
N THR A 22 -5.23 -11.21 -2.56
CA THR A 22 -6.18 -12.11 -1.91
C THR A 22 -5.64 -13.53 -1.89
N GLN A 23 -5.00 -13.97 -2.97
CA GLN A 23 -4.39 -15.30 -3.02
C GLN A 23 -3.22 -15.43 -2.06
N PHE A 24 -2.54 -14.32 -1.75
CA PHE A 24 -1.47 -14.31 -0.75
C PHE A 24 -2.01 -14.34 0.69
N GLY A 25 -3.31 -14.27 0.87
CA GLY A 25 -3.92 -14.35 2.19
C GLY A 25 -4.24 -13.00 2.82
N TYR A 26 -4.13 -11.90 2.09
CA TYR A 26 -4.46 -10.58 2.60
C TYR A 26 -5.93 -10.25 2.41
N ASN A 27 -6.46 -9.41 3.29
CA ASN A 27 -7.75 -8.77 3.09
C ASN A 27 -7.51 -7.52 2.27
N VAL A 28 -8.25 -7.33 1.19
CA VAL A 28 -7.97 -6.25 0.23
C VAL A 28 -9.15 -5.31 0.12
N GLU A 29 -8.86 -4.01 0.32
CA GLU A 29 -9.78 -2.91 -0.01
C GLU A 29 -9.22 -2.22 -1.23
N THR A 30 -10.09 -1.73 -2.10
CA THR A 30 -9.67 -1.07 -3.33
C THR A 30 -10.29 0.31 -3.44
N ALA A 31 -9.60 1.20 -4.14
CA ALA A 31 -10.10 2.54 -4.43
C ALA A 31 -9.69 2.92 -5.84
N ALA A 32 -10.60 3.58 -6.55
CA ALA A 32 -10.42 3.93 -7.95
C ALA A 32 -9.67 5.25 -8.13
N ASP A 33 -9.48 6.02 -7.07
CA ASP A 33 -8.74 7.29 -7.11
C ASP A 33 -8.28 7.66 -5.71
N GLY A 34 -7.51 8.75 -5.63
CA GLY A 34 -6.95 9.18 -4.36
C GLY A 34 -8.00 9.61 -3.35
N ARG A 35 -9.08 10.23 -3.82
CA ARG A 35 -10.16 10.70 -2.93
C ARG A 35 -10.85 9.52 -2.25
N GLU A 36 -11.22 8.52 -3.03
CA GLU A 36 -11.83 7.30 -2.47
C GLU A 36 -10.85 6.60 -1.53
N GLY A 37 -9.57 6.59 -1.92
CA GLY A 37 -8.54 5.97 -1.09
C GLY A 37 -8.44 6.62 0.28
N ILE A 38 -8.42 7.95 0.33
CA ILE A 38 -8.38 8.69 1.58
C ILE A 38 -9.63 8.41 2.41
N GLN A 39 -10.81 8.39 1.78
CA GLN A 39 -12.05 8.10 2.48
C GLN A 39 -12.02 6.71 3.13
N LYS A 40 -11.55 5.71 2.40
CA LYS A 40 -11.47 4.35 2.94
C LYS A 40 -10.42 4.23 4.03
N PHE A 41 -9.29 4.91 3.88
CA PHE A 41 -8.27 4.93 4.92
C PHE A 41 -8.82 5.50 6.23
N ASP A 42 -9.62 6.56 6.14
CA ASP A 42 -10.17 7.21 7.32
C ASP A 42 -11.25 6.37 8.00
N LYS A 43 -12.01 5.59 7.23
CA LYS A 43 -13.17 4.86 7.74
C LYS A 43 -12.87 3.43 8.16
N LYS A 44 -11.79 2.84 7.64
CA LYS A 44 -11.48 1.43 7.85
C LYS A 44 -10.12 1.28 8.49
N PHE A 45 -9.89 0.15 9.14
CA PHE A 45 -8.57 -0.16 9.65
C PHE A 45 -7.72 -0.72 8.52
N ILE A 46 -6.68 0.02 8.15
CA ILE A 46 -5.79 -0.33 7.04
C ILE A 46 -4.39 -0.56 7.59
N ASP A 47 -3.79 -1.71 7.28
CA ASP A 47 -2.44 -2.04 7.73
C ASP A 47 -1.35 -1.51 6.80
N ILE A 48 -1.65 -1.38 5.51
CA ILE A 48 -0.70 -0.86 4.54
C ILE A 48 -1.45 -0.28 3.35
N VAL A 49 -0.93 0.82 2.80
CA VAL A 49 -1.49 1.48 1.63
C VAL A 49 -0.55 1.27 0.45
N ILE A 50 -1.10 0.85 -0.68
CA ILE A 50 -0.37 0.75 -1.95
C ILE A 50 -1.06 1.70 -2.90
N THR A 51 -0.32 2.68 -3.42
CA THR A 51 -0.92 3.71 -4.27
C THR A 51 -0.09 3.96 -5.52
N ASP A 52 -0.78 4.11 -6.66
CA ASP A 52 -0.17 4.69 -7.84
C ASP A 52 0.11 6.17 -7.55
N ILE A 53 1.06 6.74 -8.27
CA ILE A 53 1.43 8.14 -8.08
C ILE A 53 0.62 9.05 -9.00
N CYS A 54 0.56 8.71 -10.29
CA CYS A 54 -0.04 9.57 -11.30
C CYS A 54 -1.53 9.30 -11.41
N MET A 55 -2.30 10.00 -10.61
CA MET A 55 -3.77 9.94 -10.64
C MET A 55 -4.32 11.35 -10.75
N PRO A 56 -5.46 11.54 -11.42
CA PRO A 56 -6.06 12.87 -11.51
C PRO A 56 -6.58 13.31 -10.14
N ASP A 57 -6.65 14.61 -9.94
CA ASP A 57 -7.16 15.28 -8.75
C ASP A 57 -6.24 15.08 -7.54
N ILE A 58 -6.36 13.97 -6.82
CA ILE A 58 -5.51 13.66 -5.67
C ILE A 58 -4.52 12.58 -6.08
N ASP A 59 -3.23 12.92 -6.13
CA ASP A 59 -2.20 11.98 -6.53
C ASP A 59 -1.67 11.16 -5.33
N GLY A 60 -0.76 10.22 -5.61
CA GLY A 60 -0.22 9.36 -4.56
C GLY A 60 0.56 10.09 -3.49
N LYS A 61 1.20 11.21 -3.83
CA LYS A 61 1.93 12.00 -2.84
C LYS A 61 0.97 12.63 -1.83
N GLU A 62 -0.18 13.07 -2.31
CA GLU A 62 -1.20 13.64 -1.42
C GLU A 62 -1.82 12.57 -0.53
N VAL A 63 -2.00 11.35 -1.05
CA VAL A 63 -2.45 10.22 -0.24
C VAL A 63 -1.46 9.97 0.89
N ALA A 64 -0.17 9.89 0.57
CA ALA A 64 0.86 9.65 1.59
C ALA A 64 0.90 10.77 2.63
N ARG A 65 0.79 12.01 2.19
CA ARG A 65 0.76 13.14 3.12
C ARG A 65 -0.44 13.06 4.05
N HIS A 66 -1.59 12.67 3.54
CA HIS A 66 -2.79 12.48 4.36
C HIS A 66 -2.56 11.44 5.46
N VAL A 67 -1.94 10.31 5.11
CA VAL A 67 -1.63 9.26 6.08
C VAL A 67 -0.69 9.80 7.15
N ARG A 68 0.37 10.51 6.76
CA ARG A 68 1.36 11.05 7.71
C ARG A 68 0.78 12.10 8.65
N ASN A 69 -0.26 12.79 8.21
CA ASN A 69 -0.93 13.81 9.04
C ASN A 69 -2.10 13.26 9.84
N SER A 70 -2.37 11.97 9.73
CA SER A 70 -3.49 11.33 10.44
C SER A 70 -3.06 10.82 11.81
N SER A 71 -4.03 10.33 12.58
CA SER A 71 -3.74 9.67 13.86
C SER A 71 -3.02 8.33 13.68
N ARG A 72 -3.02 7.79 12.46
CA ARG A 72 -2.33 6.54 12.12
C ARG A 72 -1.14 6.81 11.21
N LYS A 73 -0.34 7.79 11.57
CA LYS A 73 0.73 8.32 10.72
C LYS A 73 1.86 7.35 10.43
N THR A 74 1.96 6.24 11.16
CA THR A 74 2.97 5.22 10.91
C THR A 74 2.53 4.11 9.98
N THR A 75 1.29 4.18 9.45
CA THR A 75 0.83 3.20 8.46
C THR A 75 1.76 3.22 7.26
N PRO A 76 2.34 2.08 6.87
CA PRO A 76 3.23 2.06 5.70
C PRO A 76 2.49 2.44 4.41
N VAL A 77 3.17 3.22 3.58
CA VAL A 77 2.66 3.61 2.26
C VAL A 77 3.69 3.21 1.21
N VAL A 78 3.25 2.39 0.26
CA VAL A 78 4.07 1.92 -0.86
C VAL A 78 3.60 2.62 -2.13
N ALA A 79 4.52 3.28 -2.81
CA ALA A 79 4.22 3.91 -4.09
C ALA A 79 4.57 2.97 -5.24
N ILE A 80 3.73 2.97 -6.27
CA ILE A 80 4.01 2.29 -7.53
C ILE A 80 4.23 3.36 -8.59
N SER A 81 5.39 3.35 -9.23
CA SER A 81 5.74 4.42 -10.18
C SER A 81 6.65 3.93 -11.30
N GLY A 82 6.47 4.51 -12.49
CA GLY A 82 7.42 4.35 -13.58
C GLY A 82 8.61 5.30 -13.49
N THR A 83 8.56 6.28 -12.57
CA THR A 83 9.58 7.30 -12.43
C THR A 83 9.99 7.49 -10.98
N PRO A 84 10.58 6.45 -10.33
CA PRO A 84 10.81 6.49 -8.88
C PRO A 84 11.76 7.62 -8.44
N TRP A 85 12.65 8.05 -9.32
CA TRP A 85 13.59 9.14 -8.98
C TRP A 85 12.89 10.47 -8.69
N LEU A 86 11.65 10.65 -9.15
CA LEU A 86 10.88 11.87 -8.89
C LEU A 86 10.25 11.86 -7.50
N LEU A 87 10.36 10.76 -6.76
CA LEU A 87 9.72 10.58 -5.46
C LEU A 87 10.72 10.65 -4.30
N GLU A 88 11.96 10.96 -4.58
CA GLU A 88 12.98 11.06 -3.57
C GLU A 88 12.59 12.10 -2.52
N GLY A 89 12.74 11.75 -1.25
CA GLY A 89 12.41 12.65 -0.16
C GLY A 89 10.92 12.72 0.19
N SER A 90 10.08 11.90 -0.42
CA SER A 90 8.65 11.89 -0.16
C SER A 90 8.28 11.01 1.04
N ASP A 91 6.98 10.97 1.36
CA ASP A 91 6.45 10.30 2.55
C ASP A 91 6.24 8.80 2.38
N PHE A 92 6.86 8.19 1.37
CA PHE A 92 6.69 6.77 1.10
C PHE A 92 7.71 5.92 1.86
N ASP A 93 7.25 4.77 2.33
CA ASP A 93 8.12 3.79 2.97
C ASP A 93 8.87 2.95 1.94
N LYS A 94 8.29 2.79 0.77
CA LYS A 94 8.90 2.02 -0.32
C LYS A 94 8.34 2.49 -1.64
N VAL A 95 9.16 2.48 -2.68
CA VAL A 95 8.73 2.75 -4.05
C VAL A 95 9.03 1.51 -4.88
N LEU A 96 8.02 0.97 -5.54
CA LEU A 96 8.18 -0.13 -6.49
C LEU A 96 8.12 0.43 -7.90
N THR A 97 9.15 0.12 -8.69
CA THR A 97 9.29 0.62 -10.06
C THR A 97 8.54 -0.31 -11.01
N LYS A 98 7.68 0.27 -11.85
CA LYS A 98 6.98 -0.50 -12.90
C LYS A 98 7.94 -0.82 -14.04
N PRO A 99 7.91 -2.02 -14.60
CA PRO A 99 7.17 -3.20 -14.13
C PRO A 99 7.90 -3.87 -12.97
N PHE A 100 7.14 -4.52 -12.08
CA PHE A 100 7.74 -5.26 -10.97
C PHE A 100 7.10 -6.65 -10.90
N PRO A 101 7.84 -7.68 -10.43
CA PRO A 101 7.22 -8.99 -10.21
C PRO A 101 6.33 -8.95 -8.97
N LEU A 102 5.25 -9.73 -8.98
CA LEU A 102 4.34 -9.77 -7.83
C LEU A 102 5.04 -10.20 -6.55
N LYS A 103 6.11 -11.01 -6.67
CA LYS A 103 6.90 -11.39 -5.51
C LYS A 103 7.52 -10.19 -4.81
N ALA A 104 7.96 -9.19 -5.58
CA ALA A 104 8.54 -7.97 -4.98
C ALA A 104 7.50 -7.23 -4.14
N LEU A 105 6.26 -7.19 -4.61
CA LEU A 105 5.17 -6.58 -3.85
C LEU A 105 4.86 -7.39 -2.59
N TYR A 106 4.75 -8.71 -2.72
CA TYR A 106 4.52 -9.59 -1.59
C TYR A 106 5.60 -9.41 -0.52
N ASP A 107 6.87 -9.44 -0.92
CA ASP A 107 7.99 -9.29 0.01
C ASP A 107 7.95 -7.93 0.72
N THR A 108 7.59 -6.88 -0.02
CA THR A 108 7.47 -5.54 0.54
C THR A 108 6.38 -5.48 1.61
N ILE A 109 5.22 -6.06 1.34
CA ILE A 109 4.12 -6.08 2.29
C ILE A 109 4.50 -6.88 3.53
N GLU A 110 5.11 -8.04 3.35
CA GLU A 110 5.54 -8.88 4.47
C GLU A 110 6.52 -8.14 5.35
N HIS A 111 7.45 -7.41 4.75
CA HIS A 111 8.43 -6.67 5.50
C HIS A 111 7.82 -5.50 6.27
N LEU A 112 6.94 -4.73 5.63
CA LEU A 112 6.43 -3.49 6.23
C LEU A 112 5.24 -3.71 7.15
N ALA A 113 4.29 -4.55 6.75
CA ALA A 113 3.02 -4.65 7.46
C ALA A 113 3.05 -5.64 8.62
N SER A 114 3.89 -6.65 8.57
CA SER A 114 3.87 -7.71 9.57
C SER A 114 5.02 -7.63 10.57
N LYS A 115 5.89 -6.63 10.48
CA LYS A 115 7.06 -6.53 11.35
C LYS A 115 6.73 -6.59 12.84
N PRO A 116 5.79 -5.79 13.34
CA PRO A 116 5.48 -5.85 14.78
C PRO A 116 4.98 -7.22 15.22
N HIS A 117 4.24 -7.90 14.38
CA HIS A 117 3.67 -9.19 14.73
C HIS A 117 4.75 -10.27 14.82
N LYS A 118 5.76 -10.19 13.99
CA LYS A 118 6.84 -11.17 14.00
C LYS A 118 7.70 -11.07 15.26
N LEU A 119 7.72 -9.95 15.87
CA LEU A 119 8.47 -9.78 17.11
C LEU A 119 7.82 -10.47 18.29
N ILE A 120 6.57 -10.82 18.16
CA ILE A 120 5.84 -11.45 19.24
C ILE A 120 5.94 -12.97 19.17
N GLY A 121 5.90 -13.49 18.04
CA GLY A 121 5.78 -14.91 17.90
C GLY A 121 6.94 -15.75 17.59
N ASN A 122 6.37 -15.64 17.31
CA ASN A 122 6.91 -16.29 16.76
C ASN A 122 7.18 -16.70 16.46
N ARG A 123 6.81 -16.65 16.25
CA ARG A 123 7.10 -16.93 15.79
C ARG A 123 7.28 -17.13 15.47
N PHE A 124 6.72 -17.12 15.70
CA PHE A 124 6.97 -17.35 15.22
C PHE A 124 7.09 -17.75 14.80
N PHE A 125 6.58 -17.92 14.56
CA PHE A 125 6.90 -18.31 14.03
C PHE A 125 7.26 -18.51 13.47
N ALA A 126 6.85 -18.54 13.40
CA ALA A 126 7.31 -18.69 12.98
C ALA A 126 7.70 -18.80 12.95
N ILE A 127 7.43 -18.99 13.05
CA ILE A 127 7.92 -19.03 13.06
C ILE A 127 8.26 -19.20 13.09
#